data_a01a9832d981aa33324493ba7b1a2c7c
#
_entry.id   a01a9832d981aa33324493ba7b1a2c7c
#
_cell.length_a   1.000
_cell.length_b   1.000
_cell.length_c   1.000
_cell.angle_alpha   90.00
_cell.angle_beta   90.00
_cell.angle_gamma   90.00
#
_symmetry.space_group_name_H-M   'P 1'
#
loop_
_entity.id
_entity.type
_entity.pdbx_description
1 polymer ?
#
loop_
_entity_poly.entity_id
_entity_poly.type
_entity_poly.pdbx_seq_one_letter_code
_entity_poly.pdbx_strand_id
1 'polypeptide(L)'
;MKSLSMKREARKHPYLTEDHNQFRKSLRKFLEREAVPFYDEWENDRIISRSFWTKMGEQGYLCPDIDEKYGGSETDWGYSVVINEELERVGTGLIGVALHNDIVVPYITSFGTEEQKQRWLPSCVTGRTITAIAMTEPGTGSDLANIKTTARLEGDHYIVNGAKTFITNGIHADLVIVAVKTDTEVQPQHKGVSLLVIERGHQGFSRGRKLDKVGLHSQDTAELFFEDCKVPKENLLGEEGRGFLYLMDKLQQERLLVGIGAQIASEEMLQSTIDYVKSREAFGRPVSQFQNTQFKIAEMATEVEMGRAFLDQLIADHIAGEDVVTKVSMAKWKLTEIARNIATQCMQLHGGYGYMEEYKIARRYRDIPVASIYAGTNDIMKTIIAKNLGL
;
A
#
# COMPACT_ATOMS: atom_id res chain seq x y z
N MET A 1 10.79 -32.69 23.58
CA MET A 1 9.72 -31.72 23.17
C MET A 1 10.25 -30.97 21.97
N LYS A 2 9.72 -31.22 20.76
CA LYS A 2 10.07 -30.45 19.56
C LYS A 2 9.56 -29.02 19.79
N SER A 3 10.47 -28.03 19.90
CA SER A 3 10.07 -26.65 19.88
C SER A 3 9.25 -26.45 18.61
N LEU A 4 8.06 -25.90 18.73
CA LEU A 4 7.38 -25.21 17.65
C LEU A 4 8.28 -23.99 17.33
N SER A 5 9.39 -24.27 16.63
CA SER A 5 10.08 -23.25 15.90
C SER A 5 9.05 -22.80 14.87
N MET A 6 8.57 -21.56 14.99
CA MET A 6 8.02 -20.80 13.86
C MET A 6 9.21 -20.54 12.91
N LYS A 7 9.91 -21.65 12.54
CA LYS A 7 10.88 -21.61 11.47
C LYS A 7 10.07 -21.17 10.25
N ARG A 8 10.59 -20.22 9.53
CA ARG A 8 10.24 -19.79 8.17
C ARG A 8 10.33 -20.95 7.15
N GLU A 9 9.88 -22.15 7.52
CA GLU A 9 9.52 -23.17 6.56
C GLU A 9 8.32 -22.60 5.81
N ALA A 10 8.44 -22.51 4.51
CA ALA A 10 7.43 -21.95 3.64
C ALA A 10 6.06 -22.47 4.03
N ARG A 11 5.25 -21.62 4.72
CA ARG A 11 3.86 -21.94 5.01
C ARG A 11 3.21 -22.25 3.66
N LYS A 12 2.55 -23.36 3.53
CA LYS A 12 1.80 -23.68 2.33
C LYS A 12 0.54 -22.81 2.32
N HIS A 13 0.58 -21.77 1.52
CA HIS A 13 -0.61 -20.95 1.25
C HIS A 13 -1.45 -21.64 0.17
N PRO A 14 -2.78 -21.68 0.29
CA PRO A 14 -3.63 -22.41 -0.65
C PRO A 14 -3.59 -21.86 -2.09
N TYR A 15 -3.13 -20.63 -2.25
CA TYR A 15 -3.07 -19.89 -3.52
C TYR A 15 -1.64 -19.74 -4.10
N LEU A 16 -0.61 -20.24 -3.44
CA LEU A 16 0.77 -20.17 -3.93
C LEU A 16 1.27 -21.51 -4.44
N THR A 17 1.91 -21.49 -5.60
CA THR A 17 2.58 -22.64 -6.23
C THR A 17 4.08 -22.66 -5.91
N GLU A 18 4.79 -23.68 -6.42
CA GLU A 18 6.26 -23.73 -6.30
C GLU A 18 6.93 -22.59 -7.08
N ASP A 19 6.37 -22.17 -8.21
CA ASP A 19 6.90 -21.03 -8.99
C ASP A 19 6.84 -19.73 -8.18
N HIS A 20 5.74 -19.47 -7.48
CA HIS A 20 5.64 -18.37 -6.53
C HIS A 20 6.72 -18.44 -5.43
N ASN A 21 7.01 -19.63 -4.93
CA ASN A 21 8.04 -19.83 -3.90
C ASN A 21 9.46 -19.60 -4.45
N GLN A 22 9.73 -19.96 -5.70
CA GLN A 22 11.02 -19.67 -6.36
C GLN A 22 11.16 -18.17 -6.64
N PHE A 23 10.12 -17.54 -7.12
CA PHE A 23 10.05 -16.09 -7.30
C PHE A 23 10.31 -15.35 -5.97
N ARG A 24 9.65 -15.77 -4.88
CA ARG A 24 9.88 -15.25 -3.53
C ARG A 24 11.36 -15.32 -3.12
N LYS A 25 12.02 -16.44 -3.37
CA LYS A 25 13.45 -16.63 -3.06
C LYS A 25 14.33 -15.68 -3.86
N SER A 26 14.00 -15.47 -5.14
CA SER A 26 14.71 -14.54 -6.02
C SER A 26 14.53 -13.09 -5.58
N LEU A 27 13.28 -12.68 -5.37
CA LEU A 27 12.95 -11.34 -4.90
C LEU A 27 13.58 -11.03 -3.54
N ARG A 28 13.55 -11.96 -2.60
CA ARG A 28 14.19 -11.80 -1.28
C ARG A 28 15.67 -11.51 -1.39
N LYS A 29 16.41 -12.29 -2.21
CA LYS A 29 17.84 -12.05 -2.47
C LYS A 29 18.09 -10.69 -3.10
N PHE A 30 17.22 -10.27 -4.01
CA PHE A 30 17.30 -8.96 -4.61
C PHE A 30 17.11 -7.85 -3.54
N LEU A 31 16.09 -7.96 -2.71
CA LEU A 31 15.81 -6.98 -1.66
C LEU A 31 16.92 -6.94 -0.58
N GLU A 32 17.47 -8.09 -0.21
CA GLU A 32 18.63 -8.19 0.70
C GLU A 32 19.85 -7.45 0.17
N ARG A 33 20.04 -7.39 -1.16
CA ARG A 33 21.16 -6.71 -1.80
C ARG A 33 20.85 -5.24 -2.12
N GLU A 34 19.66 -4.92 -2.62
CA GLU A 34 19.34 -3.64 -3.23
C GLU A 34 18.46 -2.73 -2.35
N ALA A 35 17.85 -3.25 -1.29
CA ALA A 35 16.99 -2.48 -0.40
C ALA A 35 17.52 -2.42 1.04
N VAL A 36 17.80 -3.57 1.65
CA VAL A 36 18.18 -3.64 3.08
C VAL A 36 19.38 -2.76 3.43
N PRO A 37 20.48 -2.73 2.65
CA PRO A 37 21.64 -1.89 2.99
C PRO A 37 21.40 -0.38 2.85
N PHE A 38 20.39 0.02 2.07
CA PHE A 38 20.08 1.42 1.76
C PHE A 38 18.86 1.95 2.52
N TYR A 39 18.18 1.09 3.28
CA TYR A 39 16.90 1.44 3.88
C TYR A 39 17.03 2.59 4.90
N ASP A 40 18.11 2.61 5.70
CA ASP A 40 18.35 3.69 6.67
C ASP A 40 18.71 5.01 5.98
N GLU A 41 19.40 4.98 4.83
CA GLU A 41 19.64 6.15 3.99
C GLU A 41 18.30 6.72 3.48
N TRP A 42 17.42 5.87 2.95
CA TRP A 42 16.09 6.29 2.49
C TRP A 42 15.20 6.85 3.61
N GLU A 43 15.29 6.30 4.82
CA GLU A 43 14.62 6.86 6.00
C GLU A 43 15.11 8.29 6.31
N ASN A 44 16.42 8.54 6.21
CA ASN A 44 17.02 9.85 6.44
C ASN A 44 16.67 10.83 5.31
N ASP A 45 16.75 10.40 4.07
CA ASP A 45 16.46 11.21 2.87
C ASP A 45 14.96 11.46 2.67
N ARG A 46 14.13 10.70 3.40
CA ARG A 46 12.67 10.75 3.30
C ARG A 46 12.14 10.40 1.91
N ILE A 47 12.86 9.53 1.18
CA ILE A 47 12.49 9.10 -0.17
C ILE A 47 13.32 7.88 -0.59
N ILE A 48 12.70 6.94 -1.28
CA ILE A 48 13.36 5.79 -1.91
C ILE A 48 14.08 6.27 -3.17
N SER A 49 15.30 5.80 -3.45
CA SER A 49 16.02 6.21 -4.64
C SER A 49 15.34 5.77 -5.93
N ARG A 50 15.35 6.61 -6.98
CA ARG A 50 14.78 6.23 -8.29
C ARG A 50 15.51 5.05 -8.93
N SER A 51 16.79 4.85 -8.62
CA SER A 51 17.57 3.71 -9.12
C SER A 51 17.01 2.38 -8.60
N PHE A 52 16.46 2.34 -7.40
CA PHE A 52 15.80 1.14 -6.89
C PHE A 52 14.55 0.76 -7.73
N TRP A 53 13.74 1.75 -8.13
CA TRP A 53 12.59 1.52 -9.00
C TRP A 53 12.99 0.91 -10.36
N THR A 54 14.00 1.47 -11.00
CA THR A 54 14.52 0.95 -12.27
C THR A 54 15.06 -0.47 -12.12
N LYS A 55 15.82 -0.74 -11.05
CA LYS A 55 16.32 -2.09 -10.76
C LYS A 55 15.20 -3.09 -10.51
N MET A 56 14.11 -2.71 -9.81
CA MET A 56 12.92 -3.53 -9.64
C MET A 56 12.30 -3.89 -11.00
N GLY A 57 12.12 -2.88 -11.87
CA GLY A 57 11.57 -3.08 -13.22
C GLY A 57 12.45 -3.97 -14.09
N GLU A 58 13.78 -3.77 -14.10
CA GLU A 58 14.74 -4.60 -14.84
C GLU A 58 14.72 -6.08 -14.45
N GLN A 59 14.29 -6.38 -13.23
CA GLN A 59 14.16 -7.74 -12.72
C GLN A 59 12.74 -8.31 -12.84
N GLY A 60 11.79 -7.56 -13.41
CA GLY A 60 10.39 -7.98 -13.56
C GLY A 60 9.59 -7.98 -12.24
N TYR A 61 10.00 -7.18 -11.24
CA TYR A 61 9.31 -7.07 -9.95
C TYR A 61 8.30 -5.92 -9.89
N LEU A 62 8.13 -5.18 -11.00
CA LEU A 62 7.09 -4.15 -11.11
C LEU A 62 6.01 -4.63 -12.09
N CYS A 63 4.75 -4.47 -11.67
CA CYS A 63 3.56 -4.73 -12.48
C CYS A 63 3.60 -6.11 -13.18
N PRO A 64 3.83 -7.21 -12.45
CA PRO A 64 4.04 -8.53 -13.05
C PRO A 64 2.81 -9.10 -13.76
N ASP A 65 1.61 -8.65 -13.40
CA ASP A 65 0.31 -9.04 -13.94
C ASP A 65 -0.03 -8.37 -15.28
N ILE A 66 0.78 -7.39 -15.71
CA ILE A 66 0.55 -6.68 -16.98
C ILE A 66 0.83 -7.60 -18.16
N ASP A 67 0.00 -7.48 -19.21
CA ASP A 67 0.10 -8.17 -20.49
C ASP A 67 1.50 -7.99 -21.11
N GLU A 68 2.04 -9.07 -21.68
CA GLU A 68 3.37 -9.09 -22.31
C GLU A 68 3.53 -8.04 -23.42
N LYS A 69 2.45 -7.70 -24.12
CA LYS A 69 2.47 -6.66 -25.17
C LYS A 69 2.83 -5.25 -24.65
N TYR A 70 2.72 -5.03 -23.32
CA TYR A 70 3.15 -3.80 -22.66
C TYR A 70 4.44 -4.00 -21.84
N GLY A 71 5.07 -5.17 -21.93
CA GLY A 71 6.32 -5.51 -21.26
C GLY A 71 6.17 -6.15 -19.89
N GLY A 72 4.95 -6.51 -19.48
CA GLY A 72 4.68 -7.29 -18.26
C GLY A 72 4.98 -8.78 -18.43
N SER A 73 4.55 -9.59 -17.47
CA SER A 73 4.78 -11.05 -17.47
C SER A 73 3.47 -11.84 -17.41
N GLU A 74 2.32 -11.16 -17.47
CA GLU A 74 0.97 -11.75 -17.49
C GLU A 74 0.73 -12.79 -16.37
N THR A 75 1.29 -12.52 -15.18
CA THR A 75 1.23 -13.42 -14.03
C THR A 75 -0.10 -13.30 -13.29
N ASP A 76 -0.43 -14.32 -12.49
CA ASP A 76 -1.55 -14.23 -11.57
C ASP A 76 -1.26 -13.32 -10.36
N TRP A 77 -2.31 -12.93 -9.61
CA TRP A 77 -2.19 -12.01 -8.48
C TRP A 77 -1.42 -12.59 -7.28
N GLY A 78 -1.13 -13.89 -7.25
CA GLY A 78 -0.26 -14.52 -6.25
C GLY A 78 1.16 -13.94 -6.27
N TYR A 79 1.67 -13.52 -7.43
CA TYR A 79 2.96 -12.82 -7.54
C TYR A 79 2.93 -11.45 -6.87
N SER A 80 1.84 -10.68 -7.04
CA SER A 80 1.62 -9.42 -6.32
C SER A 80 1.59 -9.62 -4.81
N VAL A 81 0.92 -10.67 -4.32
CA VAL A 81 0.93 -11.02 -2.89
C VAL A 81 2.36 -11.26 -2.40
N VAL A 82 3.14 -12.05 -3.14
CA VAL A 82 4.55 -12.33 -2.79
C VAL A 82 5.38 -11.05 -2.75
N ILE A 83 5.22 -10.16 -3.72
CA ILE A 83 5.93 -8.88 -3.76
C ILE A 83 5.60 -8.05 -2.52
N ASN A 84 4.31 -7.89 -2.21
CA ASN A 84 3.86 -7.10 -1.07
C ASN A 84 4.36 -7.67 0.26
N GLU A 85 4.32 -8.99 0.44
CA GLU A 85 4.86 -9.65 1.63
C GLU A 85 6.36 -9.42 1.80
N GLU A 86 7.16 -9.59 0.75
CA GLU A 86 8.61 -9.44 0.83
C GLU A 86 9.04 -7.97 1.00
N LEU A 87 8.34 -7.02 0.38
CA LEU A 87 8.57 -5.59 0.60
C LEU A 87 8.28 -5.20 2.06
N GLU A 88 7.16 -5.67 2.62
CA GLU A 88 6.80 -5.38 4.00
C GLU A 88 7.80 -5.99 5.00
N ARG A 89 8.41 -7.16 4.71
CA ARG A 89 9.47 -7.75 5.55
C ARG A 89 10.70 -6.86 5.65
N VAL A 90 11.06 -6.15 4.59
CA VAL A 90 12.14 -5.15 4.61
C VAL A 90 11.73 -3.95 5.45
N GLY A 91 10.59 -3.36 5.16
CA GLY A 91 10.04 -2.23 5.90
C GLY A 91 8.78 -1.66 5.29
N THR A 92 7.86 -1.22 6.12
CA THR A 92 6.56 -0.64 5.73
C THR A 92 6.70 0.57 4.79
N GLY A 93 7.83 1.27 4.83
CA GLY A 93 8.09 2.42 3.96
C GLY A 93 8.25 2.09 2.48
N LEU A 94 8.30 0.79 2.09
CA LEU A 94 8.30 0.38 0.68
C LEU A 94 6.89 0.31 0.06
N ILE A 95 5.87 0.73 0.78
CA ILE A 95 4.46 0.73 0.34
C ILE A 95 4.23 1.48 -1.00
N GLY A 96 5.10 2.43 -1.37
CA GLY A 96 5.01 3.14 -2.64
C GLY A 96 5.14 2.24 -3.85
N VAL A 97 5.88 1.12 -3.74
CA VAL A 97 6.00 0.11 -4.81
C VAL A 97 4.68 -0.65 -4.94
N ALA A 98 4.09 -1.08 -3.82
CA ALA A 98 2.78 -1.71 -3.80
C ALA A 98 1.69 -0.80 -4.38
N LEU A 99 1.71 0.49 -4.03
CA LEU A 99 0.80 1.48 -4.58
C LEU A 99 0.94 1.57 -6.11
N HIS A 100 2.15 1.62 -6.62
CA HIS A 100 2.40 1.66 -8.06
C HIS A 100 1.88 0.41 -8.75
N ASN A 101 2.31 -0.79 -8.31
CA ASN A 101 2.01 -2.07 -8.95
C ASN A 101 0.51 -2.41 -8.90
N ASP A 102 -0.05 -2.35 -7.69
CA ASP A 102 -1.29 -3.05 -7.38
C ASP A 102 -2.47 -2.09 -7.11
N ILE A 103 -2.20 -0.77 -7.05
CA ILE A 103 -3.24 0.24 -6.86
C ILE A 103 -3.37 1.11 -8.11
N VAL A 104 -2.31 1.84 -8.52
CA VAL A 104 -2.45 2.87 -9.56
C VAL A 104 -2.46 2.28 -10.96
N VAL A 105 -1.51 1.43 -11.30
CA VAL A 105 -1.42 0.81 -12.64
C VAL A 105 -2.68 0.02 -12.98
N PRO A 106 -3.36 -0.71 -12.09
CA PRO A 106 -4.65 -1.35 -12.35
C PRO A 106 -5.79 -0.43 -12.83
N TYR A 107 -5.76 0.86 -12.52
CA TYR A 107 -6.72 1.80 -13.12
C TYR A 107 -6.47 1.98 -14.62
N ILE A 108 -5.21 2.06 -15.03
CA ILE A 108 -4.85 2.21 -16.45
C ILE A 108 -5.23 0.95 -17.22
N THR A 109 -4.92 -0.23 -16.67
CA THR A 109 -5.26 -1.51 -17.34
C THR A 109 -6.76 -1.74 -17.46
N SER A 110 -7.54 -1.34 -16.44
CA SER A 110 -8.97 -1.59 -16.42
C SER A 110 -9.79 -0.55 -17.20
N PHE A 111 -9.41 0.71 -17.17
CA PHE A 111 -10.22 1.82 -17.66
C PHE A 111 -9.55 2.62 -18.78
N GLY A 112 -8.27 2.40 -19.06
CA GLY A 112 -7.57 3.09 -20.15
C GLY A 112 -7.93 2.58 -21.52
N THR A 113 -7.86 3.48 -22.52
CA THR A 113 -7.92 3.08 -23.95
C THR A 113 -6.64 2.34 -24.33
N GLU A 114 -6.65 1.66 -25.49
CA GLU A 114 -5.47 0.95 -25.97
C GLU A 114 -4.27 1.90 -26.16
N GLU A 115 -4.53 3.12 -26.68
CA GLU A 115 -3.52 4.16 -26.87
C GLU A 115 -2.93 4.62 -25.53
N GLN A 116 -3.77 4.78 -24.48
CA GLN A 116 -3.33 5.12 -23.14
C GLN A 116 -2.47 4.02 -22.53
N LYS A 117 -2.89 2.76 -22.69
CA LYS A 117 -2.14 1.59 -22.21
C LYS A 117 -0.77 1.51 -22.88
N GLN A 118 -0.72 1.63 -24.19
CA GLN A 118 0.55 1.61 -24.94
C GLN A 118 1.47 2.78 -24.59
N ARG A 119 0.90 3.95 -24.30
CA ARG A 119 1.67 5.14 -23.93
C ARG A 119 2.30 5.03 -22.54
N TRP A 120 1.59 4.48 -21.55
CA TRP A 120 2.01 4.58 -20.16
C TRP A 120 2.54 3.27 -19.56
N LEU A 121 1.94 2.11 -19.86
CA LEU A 121 2.27 0.86 -19.18
C LEU A 121 3.73 0.42 -19.38
N PRO A 122 4.35 0.49 -20.58
CA PRO A 122 5.73 0.01 -20.74
C PRO A 122 6.75 0.72 -19.86
N SER A 123 6.54 2.02 -19.60
CA SER A 123 7.43 2.79 -18.74
C SER A 123 7.13 2.55 -17.24
N CYS A 124 5.90 2.19 -16.88
CA CYS A 124 5.54 1.76 -15.54
C CYS A 124 6.20 0.42 -15.19
N VAL A 125 6.11 -0.57 -16.06
CA VAL A 125 6.73 -1.90 -15.90
C VAL A 125 8.24 -1.80 -15.71
N THR A 126 8.90 -0.91 -16.44
CA THR A 126 10.36 -0.72 -16.31
C THR A 126 10.79 0.17 -15.15
N GLY A 127 9.87 0.72 -14.37
CA GLY A 127 10.16 1.62 -13.25
C GLY A 127 10.70 3.00 -13.67
N ARG A 128 10.68 3.33 -14.95
CA ARG A 128 11.04 4.67 -15.45
C ARG A 128 9.94 5.69 -15.16
N THR A 129 8.69 5.25 -15.19
CA THR A 129 7.53 6.03 -14.75
C THR A 129 7.04 5.52 -13.41
N ILE A 130 7.08 6.37 -12.40
CA ILE A 130 6.51 6.11 -11.08
C ILE A 130 5.12 6.74 -11.04
N THR A 131 4.15 6.03 -10.49
CA THR A 131 2.76 6.46 -10.48
C THR A 131 2.27 6.86 -9.08
N ALA A 132 1.27 7.73 -9.04
CA ALA A 132 0.52 8.10 -7.85
C ALA A 132 -0.98 8.23 -8.16
N ILE A 133 -1.81 8.14 -7.12
CA ILE A 133 -3.23 8.47 -7.18
C ILE A 133 -3.54 9.59 -6.20
N ALA A 134 -4.26 10.61 -6.64
CA ALA A 134 -4.56 11.80 -5.88
C ALA A 134 -6.07 11.99 -5.71
N MET A 135 -6.58 11.52 -4.56
CA MET A 135 -7.98 11.61 -4.17
C MET A 135 -8.20 12.67 -3.09
N THR A 136 -7.44 12.57 -2.00
CA THR A 136 -7.59 13.38 -0.78
C THR A 136 -7.24 14.84 -0.99
N GLU A 137 -8.06 15.74 -0.43
CA GLU A 137 -7.86 17.18 -0.44
C GLU A 137 -7.72 17.72 0.99
N PRO A 138 -7.22 18.97 1.20
CA PRO A 138 -7.11 19.56 2.53
C PRO A 138 -8.42 19.56 3.33
N GLY A 139 -9.57 19.65 2.65
CA GLY A 139 -10.89 19.65 3.27
C GLY A 139 -11.68 18.34 3.13
N THR A 140 -11.14 17.31 2.45
CA THR A 140 -11.92 16.13 2.08
C THR A 140 -11.06 14.88 2.06
N GLY A 141 -11.32 13.95 2.99
CA GLY A 141 -10.65 12.63 3.05
C GLY A 141 -11.65 11.50 2.83
N SER A 142 -12.39 11.09 3.87
CA SER A 142 -13.36 9.99 3.79
C SER A 142 -14.54 10.29 2.88
N ASP A 143 -14.91 11.56 2.72
CA ASP A 143 -16.05 12.02 1.90
C ASP A 143 -15.60 12.37 0.46
N LEU A 144 -15.14 11.38 -0.28
CA LEU A 144 -14.63 11.53 -1.65
C LEU A 144 -15.68 12.09 -2.64
N ALA A 145 -16.96 11.95 -2.36
CA ALA A 145 -18.01 12.53 -3.18
C ALA A 145 -17.98 14.07 -3.19
N ASN A 146 -17.41 14.68 -2.15
CA ASN A 146 -17.38 16.13 -1.93
C ASN A 146 -16.02 16.79 -2.21
N ILE A 147 -15.17 16.18 -3.03
CA ILE A 147 -13.91 16.82 -3.50
C ILE A 147 -14.21 18.16 -4.18
N LYS A 148 -13.24 19.07 -4.15
CA LYS A 148 -13.37 20.44 -4.66
C LYS A 148 -12.48 20.73 -5.88
N THR A 149 -11.48 19.91 -6.15
CA THR A 149 -10.67 20.02 -7.37
C THR A 149 -11.58 19.87 -8.59
N THR A 150 -11.60 20.87 -9.47
CA THR A 150 -12.45 20.91 -10.67
C THR A 150 -11.64 20.70 -11.94
N ALA A 151 -12.29 20.23 -12.98
CA ALA A 151 -11.73 20.15 -14.33
C ALA A 151 -12.82 20.59 -15.33
N ARG A 152 -12.56 21.65 -16.07
CA ARG A 152 -13.49 22.19 -17.07
C ARG A 152 -12.92 21.97 -18.46
N LEU A 153 -13.68 21.34 -19.35
CA LEU A 153 -13.26 21.13 -20.71
C LEU A 153 -13.29 22.44 -21.52
N GLU A 154 -12.14 22.83 -22.08
CA GLU A 154 -11.98 23.98 -22.96
C GLU A 154 -11.27 23.53 -24.25
N GLY A 155 -12.04 23.43 -25.33
CA GLY A 155 -11.51 22.93 -26.60
C GLY A 155 -11.06 21.46 -26.49
N ASP A 156 -9.78 21.24 -26.61
CA ASP A 156 -9.13 19.92 -26.56
C ASP A 156 -8.39 19.65 -25.21
N HIS A 157 -8.59 20.51 -24.21
CA HIS A 157 -7.96 20.36 -22.89
C HIS A 157 -8.95 20.52 -21.76
N TYR A 158 -8.70 19.79 -20.66
CA TYR A 158 -9.28 20.10 -19.36
C TYR A 158 -8.42 21.15 -18.64
N ILE A 159 -9.05 22.18 -18.11
CA ILE A 159 -8.41 23.17 -17.23
C ILE A 159 -8.70 22.73 -15.79
N VAL A 160 -7.65 22.26 -15.09
CA VAL A 160 -7.75 21.69 -13.75
C VAL A 160 -7.33 22.72 -12.71
N ASN A 161 -8.19 22.92 -11.68
CA ASN A 161 -7.93 23.82 -10.56
C ASN A 161 -8.21 23.10 -9.23
N GLY A 162 -7.28 23.20 -8.26
CA GLY A 162 -7.43 22.65 -6.94
C GLY A 162 -6.13 22.20 -6.30
N ALA A 163 -6.26 21.47 -5.20
CA ALA A 163 -5.12 20.95 -4.45
C ALA A 163 -5.41 19.56 -3.89
N LYS A 164 -4.39 18.71 -3.86
CA LYS A 164 -4.43 17.38 -3.25
C LYS A 164 -3.38 17.28 -2.17
N THR A 165 -3.66 16.50 -1.12
CA THR A 165 -2.75 16.34 0.01
C THR A 165 -2.58 14.87 0.40
N PHE A 166 -1.50 14.56 1.11
CA PHE A 166 -1.12 13.22 1.55
C PHE A 166 -0.89 12.21 0.40
N ILE A 167 -0.35 12.70 -0.72
CA ILE A 167 -0.19 11.88 -1.92
C ILE A 167 1.11 11.08 -1.82
N THR A 168 0.98 9.77 -1.66
CA THR A 168 2.08 8.80 -1.70
C THR A 168 2.73 8.80 -3.09
N ASN A 169 4.05 8.72 -3.17
CA ASN A 169 4.84 8.93 -4.38
C ASN A 169 4.71 10.34 -4.98
N GLY A 170 4.10 11.30 -4.30
CA GLY A 170 3.78 12.61 -4.86
C GLY A 170 5.00 13.41 -5.34
N ILE A 171 6.16 13.23 -4.72
CA ILE A 171 7.43 13.82 -5.19
C ILE A 171 7.98 13.03 -6.39
N HIS A 172 7.95 11.70 -6.31
CA HIS A 172 8.50 10.84 -7.35
C HIS A 172 7.64 10.72 -8.60
N ALA A 173 6.31 10.74 -8.45
CA ALA A 173 5.38 10.40 -9.52
C ALA A 173 5.65 11.19 -10.81
N ASP A 174 5.77 10.46 -11.90
CA ASP A 174 5.82 11.01 -13.26
C ASP A 174 4.41 11.08 -13.86
N LEU A 175 3.50 10.27 -13.32
CA LEU A 175 2.12 10.14 -13.75
C LEU A 175 1.21 10.04 -12.52
N VAL A 176 0.22 10.92 -12.44
CA VAL A 176 -0.73 11.00 -11.32
C VAL A 176 -2.15 10.84 -11.84
N ILE A 177 -2.89 9.85 -11.34
CA ILE A 177 -4.33 9.76 -11.54
C ILE A 177 -4.99 10.69 -10.53
N VAL A 178 -5.69 11.71 -11.01
CA VAL A 178 -6.31 12.74 -10.16
C VAL A 178 -7.82 12.64 -10.23
N ALA A 179 -8.48 12.49 -9.08
CA ALA A 179 -9.92 12.60 -8.97
C ALA A 179 -10.32 14.07 -9.02
N VAL A 180 -11.18 14.43 -9.97
CA VAL A 180 -11.63 15.82 -10.23
C VAL A 180 -13.14 15.87 -10.39
N LYS A 181 -13.74 17.04 -10.20
CA LYS A 181 -15.13 17.35 -10.58
C LYS A 181 -15.17 17.90 -12.00
N THR A 182 -15.73 17.15 -12.93
CA THR A 182 -16.05 17.65 -14.28
C THR A 182 -17.45 18.22 -14.36
N ASP A 183 -18.34 17.80 -13.46
CA ASP A 183 -19.67 18.39 -13.29
C ASP A 183 -19.92 18.69 -11.80
N THR A 184 -20.09 19.97 -11.45
CA THR A 184 -20.30 20.43 -10.08
C THR A 184 -21.78 20.53 -9.70
N GLU A 185 -22.70 20.46 -10.68
CA GLU A 185 -24.14 20.68 -10.50
C GLU A 185 -24.92 19.35 -10.42
N VAL A 186 -24.38 18.27 -10.97
CA VAL A 186 -25.07 16.96 -11.02
C VAL A 186 -25.37 16.39 -9.64
N GLN A 187 -26.56 15.78 -9.52
CA GLN A 187 -26.95 15.05 -8.31
C GLN A 187 -27.21 13.56 -8.63
N PRO A 188 -26.78 12.66 -7.76
CA PRO A 188 -25.94 12.86 -6.58
C PRO A 188 -24.51 13.26 -6.95
N GLN A 189 -23.84 14.02 -6.10
CA GLN A 189 -22.56 14.68 -6.38
C GLN A 189 -21.42 13.74 -6.84
N HIS A 190 -21.44 12.47 -6.47
CA HIS A 190 -20.44 11.48 -6.91
C HIS A 190 -20.46 11.23 -8.43
N LYS A 191 -21.58 11.50 -9.12
CA LYS A 191 -21.70 11.37 -10.59
C LYS A 191 -20.93 12.46 -11.35
N GLY A 192 -20.51 13.53 -10.68
CA GLY A 192 -19.66 14.55 -11.29
C GLY A 192 -18.17 14.27 -11.17
N VAL A 193 -17.77 13.15 -10.55
CA VAL A 193 -16.35 12.80 -10.37
C VAL A 193 -15.81 12.05 -11.57
N SER A 194 -14.69 12.54 -12.11
CA SER A 194 -13.92 11.91 -13.19
C SER A 194 -12.48 11.65 -12.76
N LEU A 195 -11.76 10.84 -13.52
CA LEU A 195 -10.34 10.58 -13.32
C LEU A 195 -9.53 11.15 -14.50
N LEU A 196 -8.58 12.02 -14.20
CA LEU A 196 -7.65 12.56 -15.20
C LEU A 196 -6.24 12.08 -14.90
N VAL A 197 -5.51 11.69 -15.93
CA VAL A 197 -4.09 11.35 -15.83
C VAL A 197 -3.26 12.62 -16.10
N ILE A 198 -2.58 13.11 -15.07
CA ILE A 198 -1.73 14.29 -15.15
C ILE A 198 -0.27 13.87 -15.10
N GLU A 199 0.48 14.22 -16.14
CA GLU A 199 1.88 13.87 -16.30
C GLU A 199 2.79 14.95 -15.72
N ARG A 200 3.98 14.54 -15.29
CA ARG A 200 5.03 15.46 -14.87
C ARG A 200 5.34 16.43 -16.02
N GLY A 201 5.29 17.73 -15.73
CA GLY A 201 5.60 18.78 -16.71
C GLY A 201 4.38 19.41 -17.37
N HIS A 202 3.15 18.94 -17.08
CA HIS A 202 1.97 19.70 -17.52
C HIS A 202 1.99 21.12 -16.95
N GLN A 203 1.73 22.13 -17.81
CA GLN A 203 1.67 23.52 -17.39
C GLN A 203 0.58 23.71 -16.34
N GLY A 204 0.90 24.39 -15.24
CA GLY A 204 -0.03 24.61 -14.12
C GLY A 204 -0.07 23.48 -13.10
N PHE A 205 0.69 22.38 -13.29
CA PHE A 205 0.89 21.34 -12.28
C PHE A 205 2.16 21.58 -11.49
N SER A 206 2.05 21.68 -10.18
CA SER A 206 3.20 21.81 -9.29
C SER A 206 3.08 20.90 -8.07
N ARG A 207 4.22 20.61 -7.46
CA ARG A 207 4.34 19.84 -6.21
C ARG A 207 4.66 20.78 -5.08
N GLY A 208 3.98 20.58 -3.97
CA GLY A 208 4.31 21.22 -2.72
C GLY A 208 5.51 20.58 -2.03
N ARG A 209 5.64 20.86 -0.76
CA ARG A 209 6.70 20.28 0.06
C ARG A 209 6.49 18.77 0.25
N LYS A 210 7.58 18.06 0.46
CA LYS A 210 7.57 16.71 1.03
C LYS A 210 7.08 16.80 2.48
N LEU A 211 6.01 16.08 2.81
CA LEU A 211 5.36 16.17 4.12
C LEU A 211 6.15 15.39 5.17
N ASP A 212 6.33 16.00 6.33
CA ASP A 212 6.89 15.36 7.51
C ASP A 212 5.84 14.48 8.20
N LYS A 213 6.13 13.19 8.35
CA LYS A 213 5.22 12.20 8.90
C LYS A 213 5.78 11.61 10.19
N VAL A 214 4.90 11.10 11.04
CA VAL A 214 5.29 10.36 12.26
C VAL A 214 6.08 9.08 11.90
N GLY A 215 5.69 8.41 10.81
CA GLY A 215 6.33 7.20 10.31
C GLY A 215 6.38 7.15 8.79
N LEU A 216 6.73 5.98 8.22
CA LEU A 216 6.96 5.76 6.78
C LEU A 216 7.95 6.80 6.22
N HIS A 217 9.06 6.99 6.89
CA HIS A 217 9.97 8.07 6.52
C HIS A 217 10.59 7.85 5.14
N SER A 218 10.94 6.63 4.78
CA SER A 218 11.49 6.30 3.45
C SER A 218 10.48 6.48 2.31
N GLN A 219 9.17 6.58 2.61
CA GLN A 219 8.14 6.86 1.62
C GLN A 219 7.90 8.35 1.48
N ASP A 220 8.05 8.91 0.27
CA ASP A 220 7.69 10.29 0.00
C ASP A 220 6.15 10.46 -0.01
N THR A 221 5.72 11.59 0.52
CA THR A 221 4.32 12.00 0.55
C THR A 221 4.27 13.51 0.34
N ALA A 222 3.45 14.01 -0.57
CA ALA A 222 3.44 15.41 -0.95
C ALA A 222 2.04 16.01 -1.07
N GLU A 223 2.03 17.34 -1.12
CA GLU A 223 0.91 18.13 -1.63
C GLU A 223 1.09 18.32 -3.13
N LEU A 224 -0.01 18.35 -3.87
CA LEU A 224 -0.06 18.61 -5.31
C LEU A 224 -0.99 19.79 -5.57
N PHE A 225 -0.58 20.71 -6.44
CA PHE A 225 -1.34 21.91 -6.79
C PHE A 225 -1.59 21.98 -8.29
N PHE A 226 -2.77 22.42 -8.64
CA PHE A 226 -3.25 22.60 -10.00
C PHE A 226 -3.79 24.03 -10.14
N GLU A 227 -3.11 24.86 -10.94
CA GLU A 227 -3.44 26.25 -11.18
C GLU A 227 -3.57 26.45 -12.69
N ASP A 228 -4.81 26.50 -13.18
CA ASP A 228 -5.13 26.46 -14.60
C ASP A 228 -4.35 25.37 -15.34
N CYS A 229 -4.23 24.21 -14.72
CA CYS A 229 -3.43 23.11 -15.24
C CYS A 229 -4.08 22.56 -16.51
N LYS A 230 -3.35 22.65 -17.63
CA LYS A 230 -3.81 22.18 -18.95
C LYS A 230 -3.53 20.72 -19.12
N VAL A 231 -4.59 19.93 -19.18
CA VAL A 231 -4.52 18.46 -19.35
C VAL A 231 -5.23 18.10 -20.65
N PRO A 232 -4.55 17.42 -21.61
CA PRO A 232 -5.20 16.99 -22.84
C PRO A 232 -6.46 16.16 -22.58
N LYS A 233 -7.51 16.33 -23.38
CA LYS A 233 -8.77 15.59 -23.20
C LYS A 233 -8.60 14.08 -23.30
N GLU A 234 -7.64 13.61 -24.09
CA GLU A 234 -7.28 12.20 -24.22
C GLU A 234 -6.64 11.60 -22.96
N ASN A 235 -6.33 12.41 -21.94
CA ASN A 235 -5.89 11.97 -20.63
C ASN A 235 -7.05 11.69 -19.66
N LEU A 236 -8.30 11.81 -20.10
CA LEU A 236 -9.46 11.32 -19.36
C LEU A 236 -9.38 9.78 -19.28
N LEU A 237 -9.38 9.25 -18.05
CA LEU A 237 -9.33 7.82 -17.83
C LEU A 237 -10.74 7.24 -17.72
N GLY A 238 -11.11 6.41 -18.67
CA GLY A 238 -12.46 5.88 -18.79
C GLY A 238 -13.48 6.93 -19.26
N GLU A 239 -14.67 6.92 -18.69
CA GLU A 239 -15.78 7.80 -19.04
C GLU A 239 -15.91 8.97 -18.06
N GLU A 240 -16.28 10.14 -18.56
CA GLU A 240 -16.58 11.30 -17.73
C GLU A 240 -17.75 11.03 -16.78
N GLY A 241 -17.62 11.46 -15.53
CA GLY A 241 -18.63 11.24 -14.47
C GLY A 241 -18.61 9.84 -13.86
N ARG A 242 -17.74 8.93 -14.32
CA ARG A 242 -17.66 7.55 -13.82
C ARG A 242 -16.53 7.34 -12.81
N GLY A 243 -15.71 8.36 -12.56
CA GLY A 243 -14.51 8.24 -11.73
C GLY A 243 -14.78 7.70 -10.33
N PHE A 244 -15.87 8.11 -9.68
CA PHE A 244 -16.24 7.61 -8.35
C PHE A 244 -16.50 6.08 -8.36
N LEU A 245 -17.15 5.57 -9.38
CA LEU A 245 -17.40 4.13 -9.52
C LEU A 245 -16.10 3.36 -9.70
N TYR A 246 -15.18 3.87 -10.50
CA TYR A 246 -13.86 3.28 -10.71
C TYR A 246 -13.04 3.25 -9.41
N LEU A 247 -13.12 4.32 -8.59
CA LEU A 247 -12.50 4.34 -7.27
C LEU A 247 -13.08 3.25 -6.37
N MET A 248 -14.40 3.11 -6.32
CA MET A 248 -15.07 2.10 -5.49
C MET A 248 -14.72 0.67 -5.91
N ASP A 249 -14.60 0.41 -7.20
CA ASP A 249 -14.20 -0.89 -7.76
C ASP A 249 -12.78 -1.28 -7.29
N LYS A 250 -11.81 -0.38 -7.44
CA LYS A 250 -10.39 -0.67 -7.13
C LYS A 250 -10.05 -0.64 -5.64
N LEU A 251 -10.81 0.09 -4.82
CA LEU A 251 -10.57 0.17 -3.38
C LEU A 251 -10.60 -1.18 -2.64
N GLN A 252 -11.22 -2.22 -3.21
CA GLN A 252 -11.22 -3.56 -2.61
C GLN A 252 -9.79 -4.13 -2.57
N GLN A 253 -9.09 -4.11 -3.71
CA GLN A 253 -7.72 -4.59 -3.81
C GLN A 253 -6.77 -3.75 -2.94
N GLU A 254 -6.92 -2.42 -2.96
CA GLU A 254 -6.15 -1.52 -2.11
C GLU A 254 -6.27 -1.88 -0.62
N ARG A 255 -7.50 -2.12 -0.13
CA ARG A 255 -7.75 -2.51 1.27
C ARG A 255 -7.17 -3.88 1.60
N LEU A 256 -7.20 -4.82 0.66
CA LEU A 256 -6.60 -6.14 0.83
C LEU A 256 -5.09 -6.04 1.01
N LEU A 257 -4.41 -5.20 0.22
CA LEU A 257 -2.97 -4.92 0.36
C LEU A 257 -2.62 -4.36 1.73
N VAL A 258 -3.45 -3.45 2.27
CA VAL A 258 -3.28 -2.94 3.64
C VAL A 258 -3.39 -4.08 4.67
N GLY A 259 -4.32 -5.00 4.47
CA GLY A 259 -4.47 -6.19 5.31
C GLY A 259 -3.24 -7.10 5.25
N ILE A 260 -2.69 -7.34 4.04
CA ILE A 260 -1.46 -8.11 3.83
C ILE A 260 -0.29 -7.45 4.58
N GLY A 261 -0.07 -6.16 4.38
CA GLY A 261 1.02 -5.42 5.05
C GLY A 261 0.90 -5.48 6.57
N ALA A 262 -0.29 -5.25 7.12
CA ALA A 262 -0.53 -5.30 8.56
C ALA A 262 -0.28 -6.70 9.16
N GLN A 263 -0.66 -7.76 8.45
CA GLN A 263 -0.41 -9.13 8.87
C GLN A 263 1.09 -9.46 8.89
N ILE A 264 1.80 -9.15 7.81
CA ILE A 264 3.25 -9.39 7.72
C ILE A 264 4.02 -8.57 8.74
N ALA A 265 3.66 -7.29 8.94
CA ALA A 265 4.27 -6.47 9.99
C ALA A 265 4.10 -7.10 11.38
N SER A 266 2.90 -7.65 11.66
CA SER A 266 2.60 -8.33 12.93
C SER A 266 3.47 -9.58 13.12
N GLU A 267 3.64 -10.40 12.09
CA GLU A 267 4.50 -11.58 12.10
C GLU A 267 5.97 -11.23 12.34
N GLU A 268 6.49 -10.22 11.64
CA GLU A 268 7.88 -9.78 11.78
C GLU A 268 8.16 -9.17 13.17
N MET A 269 7.25 -8.34 13.68
CA MET A 269 7.37 -7.77 15.02
C MET A 269 7.35 -8.86 16.10
N LEU A 270 6.42 -9.80 16.00
CA LEU A 270 6.31 -10.90 16.95
C LEU A 270 7.56 -11.79 16.92
N GLN A 271 8.04 -12.20 15.72
CA GLN A 271 9.20 -13.06 15.59
C GLN A 271 10.46 -12.38 16.13
N SER A 272 10.72 -11.13 15.76
CA SER A 272 11.89 -10.38 16.27
C SER A 272 11.84 -10.20 17.78
N THR A 273 10.64 -10.01 18.35
CA THR A 273 10.46 -9.90 19.79
C THR A 273 10.69 -11.24 20.51
N ILE A 274 10.23 -12.34 19.94
CA ILE A 274 10.52 -13.69 20.47
C ILE A 274 12.04 -13.95 20.52
N ASP A 275 12.77 -13.59 19.46
CA ASP A 275 14.21 -13.74 19.41
C ASP A 275 14.91 -12.84 20.44
N TYR A 276 14.45 -11.59 20.57
CA TYR A 276 14.97 -10.64 21.56
C TYR A 276 14.77 -11.12 23.01
N VAL A 277 13.55 -11.51 23.41
CA VAL A 277 13.28 -11.93 24.79
C VAL A 277 13.97 -13.25 25.17
N LYS A 278 14.32 -14.09 24.19
CA LYS A 278 15.12 -15.30 24.39
C LYS A 278 16.58 -14.98 24.65
N SER A 279 17.13 -13.94 24.05
CA SER A 279 18.54 -13.53 24.20
C SER A 279 18.76 -12.53 25.33
N ARG A 280 17.76 -11.72 25.67
CA ARG A 280 17.85 -10.70 26.71
C ARG A 280 17.66 -11.30 28.09
N GLU A 281 18.63 -11.08 28.98
CA GLU A 281 18.55 -11.52 30.37
C GLU A 281 18.17 -10.38 31.32
N ALA A 282 17.40 -10.70 32.36
CA ALA A 282 17.09 -9.87 33.52
C ALA A 282 16.87 -10.76 34.74
N PHE A 283 17.32 -10.30 35.90
CA PHE A 283 17.23 -11.06 37.18
C PHE A 283 17.81 -12.47 37.07
N GLY A 284 18.93 -12.63 36.33
CA GLY A 284 19.69 -13.88 36.21
C GLY A 284 19.09 -14.93 35.29
N ARG A 285 18.12 -14.58 34.42
CA ARG A 285 17.49 -15.50 33.43
C ARG A 285 16.97 -14.75 32.21
N PRO A 286 16.80 -15.43 31.07
CA PRO A 286 16.15 -14.86 29.90
C PRO A 286 14.77 -14.30 30.20
N VAL A 287 14.45 -13.13 29.57
CA VAL A 287 13.13 -12.47 29.72
C VAL A 287 11.99 -13.39 29.30
N SER A 288 12.23 -14.28 28.34
CA SER A 288 11.27 -15.30 27.87
C SER A 288 10.85 -16.31 28.94
N GLN A 289 11.55 -16.40 30.07
CA GLN A 289 11.23 -17.32 31.17
C GLN A 289 10.26 -16.71 32.18
N PHE A 290 9.92 -15.43 32.08
CA PHE A 290 8.91 -14.82 32.94
C PHE A 290 7.51 -15.11 32.43
N GLN A 291 6.61 -15.57 33.29
CA GLN A 291 5.24 -15.99 32.93
C GLN A 291 4.47 -14.90 32.20
N ASN A 292 4.56 -13.63 32.66
CA ASN A 292 3.90 -12.51 32.00
C ASN A 292 4.38 -12.33 30.55
N THR A 293 5.67 -12.50 30.28
CA THR A 293 6.22 -12.46 28.91
C THR A 293 5.67 -13.60 28.07
N GLN A 294 5.61 -14.83 28.63
CA GLN A 294 5.07 -15.99 27.94
C GLN A 294 3.60 -15.80 27.57
N PHE A 295 2.78 -15.26 28.47
CA PHE A 295 1.37 -15.01 28.21
C PHE A 295 1.19 -13.96 27.11
N LYS A 296 1.88 -12.83 27.15
CA LYS A 296 1.82 -11.81 26.11
C LYS A 296 2.24 -12.34 24.74
N ILE A 297 3.29 -13.14 24.68
CA ILE A 297 3.73 -13.77 23.41
C ILE A 297 2.65 -14.76 22.90
N ALA A 298 2.07 -15.56 23.79
CA ALA A 298 1.02 -16.51 23.42
C ALA A 298 -0.25 -15.81 22.90
N GLU A 299 -0.67 -14.73 23.53
CA GLU A 299 -1.80 -13.91 23.09
C GLU A 299 -1.55 -13.30 21.69
N MET A 300 -0.40 -12.65 21.51
CA MET A 300 -0.03 -12.07 20.21
C MET A 300 0.08 -13.13 19.12
N ALA A 301 0.70 -14.30 19.41
CA ALA A 301 0.83 -15.39 18.46
C ALA A 301 -0.54 -15.94 18.03
N THR A 302 -1.49 -16.01 18.95
CA THR A 302 -2.86 -16.46 18.65
C THR A 302 -3.57 -15.47 17.71
N GLU A 303 -3.47 -14.15 17.97
CA GLU A 303 -4.05 -13.13 17.09
C GLU A 303 -3.44 -13.16 15.69
N VAL A 304 -2.11 -13.32 15.59
CA VAL A 304 -1.39 -13.43 14.31
C VAL A 304 -1.85 -14.65 13.52
N GLU A 305 -1.99 -15.82 14.15
CA GLU A 305 -2.44 -17.05 13.49
C GLU A 305 -3.90 -16.95 13.02
N MET A 306 -4.78 -16.39 13.83
CA MET A 306 -6.17 -16.14 13.43
C MET A 306 -6.26 -15.16 12.25
N GLY A 307 -5.49 -14.07 12.31
CA GLY A 307 -5.42 -13.09 11.24
C GLY A 307 -4.91 -13.71 9.94
N ARG A 308 -3.86 -14.52 9.99
CA ARG A 308 -3.29 -15.22 8.83
C ARG A 308 -4.30 -16.19 8.21
N ALA A 309 -4.98 -16.99 9.01
CA ALA A 309 -5.97 -17.94 8.50
C ALA A 309 -7.11 -17.24 7.76
N PHE A 310 -7.61 -16.13 8.31
CA PHE A 310 -8.64 -15.31 7.67
C PHE A 310 -8.13 -14.65 6.38
N LEU A 311 -6.92 -14.10 6.41
CA LEU A 311 -6.32 -13.43 5.26
C LEU A 311 -6.02 -14.41 4.11
N ASP A 312 -5.49 -15.61 4.40
CA ASP A 312 -5.18 -16.61 3.37
C ASP A 312 -6.44 -17.03 2.60
N GLN A 313 -7.56 -17.24 3.31
CA GLN A 313 -8.83 -17.54 2.65
C GLN A 313 -9.34 -16.35 1.82
N LEU A 314 -9.20 -15.14 2.35
CA LEU A 314 -9.65 -13.93 1.65
C LEU A 314 -8.83 -13.67 0.37
N ILE A 315 -7.53 -13.92 0.39
CA ILE A 315 -6.67 -13.82 -0.81
C ILE A 315 -7.10 -14.86 -1.84
N ALA A 316 -7.37 -16.11 -1.41
CA ALA A 316 -7.84 -17.15 -2.31
C ALA A 316 -9.20 -16.78 -2.95
N ASP A 317 -10.15 -16.25 -2.16
CA ASP A 317 -11.45 -15.78 -2.65
C ASP A 317 -11.26 -14.64 -3.69
N HIS A 318 -10.36 -13.68 -3.41
CA HIS A 318 -10.06 -12.58 -4.32
C HIS A 318 -9.44 -13.06 -5.65
N ILE A 319 -8.47 -13.97 -5.60
CA ILE A 319 -7.87 -14.58 -6.81
C ILE A 319 -8.91 -15.35 -7.63
N ALA A 320 -9.88 -15.98 -6.97
CA ALA A 320 -10.99 -16.67 -7.60
C ALA A 320 -12.04 -15.73 -8.22
N GLY A 321 -11.92 -14.40 -8.03
CA GLY A 321 -12.86 -13.40 -8.55
C GLY A 321 -14.16 -13.29 -7.76
N GLU A 322 -14.19 -13.78 -6.51
CA GLU A 322 -15.35 -13.68 -5.63
C GLU A 322 -15.57 -12.24 -5.13
N ASP A 323 -16.82 -11.89 -4.79
CA ASP A 323 -17.10 -10.62 -4.11
C ASP A 323 -16.58 -10.66 -2.67
N VAL A 324 -15.54 -9.87 -2.43
CA VAL A 324 -14.84 -9.82 -1.14
C VAL A 324 -15.01 -8.51 -0.37
N VAL A 325 -15.86 -7.57 -0.84
CA VAL A 325 -16.00 -6.21 -0.27
C VAL A 325 -16.16 -6.22 1.24
N THR A 326 -17.06 -7.02 1.76
CA THR A 326 -17.33 -7.10 3.21
C THR A 326 -16.16 -7.71 3.96
N LYS A 327 -15.63 -8.83 3.48
CA LYS A 327 -14.50 -9.55 4.11
C LYS A 327 -13.21 -8.71 4.07
N VAL A 328 -12.94 -8.01 2.97
CA VAL A 328 -11.80 -7.09 2.85
C VAL A 328 -11.91 -5.94 3.84
N SER A 329 -13.11 -5.38 4.02
CA SER A 329 -13.34 -4.33 5.02
C SER A 329 -13.10 -4.85 6.45
N MET A 330 -13.53 -6.08 6.76
CA MET A 330 -13.23 -6.75 8.03
C MET A 330 -11.74 -6.98 8.23
N ALA A 331 -11.03 -7.50 7.21
CA ALA A 331 -9.61 -7.75 7.24
C ALA A 331 -8.82 -6.46 7.47
N LYS A 332 -9.05 -5.43 6.65
CA LYS A 332 -8.38 -4.14 6.76
C LYS A 332 -8.56 -3.53 8.15
N TRP A 333 -9.79 -3.48 8.66
CA TRP A 333 -10.05 -3.00 10.00
C TRP A 333 -9.34 -3.84 11.06
N LYS A 334 -9.60 -5.16 11.11
CA LYS A 334 -9.14 -5.99 12.23
C LYS A 334 -7.64 -6.21 12.23
N LEU A 335 -7.03 -6.48 11.08
CA LEU A 335 -5.59 -6.74 10.99
C LEU A 335 -4.77 -5.49 11.34
N THR A 336 -5.21 -4.29 10.96
CA THR A 336 -4.51 -3.05 11.33
C THR A 336 -4.62 -2.75 12.84
N GLU A 337 -5.74 -3.10 13.51
CA GLU A 337 -5.86 -3.01 14.97
C GLU A 337 -4.94 -4.01 15.68
N ILE A 338 -4.90 -5.27 15.19
CA ILE A 338 -3.98 -6.29 15.70
C ILE A 338 -2.53 -5.80 15.58
N ALA A 339 -2.12 -5.31 14.40
CA ALA A 339 -0.78 -4.81 14.18
C ALA A 339 -0.40 -3.66 15.14
N ARG A 340 -1.30 -2.72 15.39
CA ARG A 340 -1.10 -1.63 16.37
C ARG A 340 -0.90 -2.15 17.79
N ASN A 341 -1.73 -3.11 18.22
CA ASN A 341 -1.61 -3.73 19.53
C ASN A 341 -0.27 -4.46 19.66
N ILE A 342 0.08 -5.29 18.67
CA ILE A 342 1.34 -6.03 18.63
C ILE A 342 2.55 -5.08 18.66
N ALA A 343 2.54 -4.01 17.87
CA ALA A 343 3.62 -3.01 17.88
C ALA A 343 3.85 -2.44 19.27
N THR A 344 2.77 -2.09 19.99
CA THR A 344 2.84 -1.57 21.35
C THR A 344 3.38 -2.60 22.34
N GLN A 345 2.89 -3.84 22.30
CA GLN A 345 3.32 -4.90 23.18
C GLN A 345 4.78 -5.32 22.93
N CYS A 346 5.16 -5.42 21.67
CA CYS A 346 6.53 -5.75 21.26
C CYS A 346 7.52 -4.66 21.69
N MET A 347 7.20 -3.38 21.46
CA MET A 347 8.03 -2.27 21.92
C MET A 347 8.22 -2.32 23.46
N GLN A 348 7.15 -2.56 24.21
CA GLN A 348 7.20 -2.70 25.66
C GLN A 348 8.10 -3.86 26.11
N LEU A 349 8.06 -5.02 25.41
CA LEU A 349 8.88 -6.18 25.73
C LEU A 349 10.38 -5.97 25.43
N HIS A 350 10.73 -5.02 24.55
CA HIS A 350 12.11 -4.61 24.32
C HIS A 350 12.63 -3.65 25.40
N GLY A 351 11.75 -3.09 26.26
CA GLY A 351 12.12 -2.12 27.30
C GLY A 351 12.73 -0.85 26.69
N GLY A 352 13.77 -0.28 27.34
CA GLY A 352 14.43 0.94 26.85
C GLY A 352 14.97 0.83 25.42
N TYR A 353 15.43 -0.34 25.00
CA TYR A 353 15.87 -0.59 23.63
C TYR A 353 14.75 -0.51 22.60
N GLY A 354 13.50 -0.82 22.98
CA GLY A 354 12.36 -0.66 22.10
C GLY A 354 12.04 0.79 21.74
N TYR A 355 12.58 1.76 22.47
CA TYR A 355 12.39 3.18 22.24
C TYR A 355 13.55 3.84 21.46
N MET A 356 14.55 3.04 21.09
CA MET A 356 15.73 3.50 20.34
C MET A 356 15.57 3.20 18.85
N GLU A 357 15.84 4.19 18.00
CA GLU A 357 15.68 4.10 16.53
C GLU A 357 16.57 3.03 15.88
N GLU A 358 17.66 2.62 16.52
CA GLU A 358 18.52 1.52 16.06
C GLU A 358 17.81 0.16 16.09
N TYR A 359 16.73 0.04 16.86
CA TYR A 359 15.91 -1.17 16.91
C TYR A 359 14.72 -1.09 15.94
N LYS A 360 14.60 -2.06 15.06
CA LYS A 360 13.52 -2.12 14.06
C LYS A 360 12.13 -1.99 14.67
N ILE A 361 11.93 -2.40 15.92
CA ILE A 361 10.63 -2.32 16.58
C ILE A 361 10.20 -0.86 16.82
N ALA A 362 11.12 0.08 17.08
CA ALA A 362 10.81 1.50 17.21
C ALA A 362 10.24 2.04 15.88
N ARG A 363 10.90 1.72 14.76
CA ARG A 363 10.43 2.07 13.42
C ARG A 363 9.04 1.50 13.15
N ARG A 364 8.85 0.19 13.38
CA ARG A 364 7.55 -0.47 13.20
C ARG A 364 6.44 0.18 14.04
N TYR A 365 6.74 0.53 15.28
CA TYR A 365 5.80 1.19 16.17
C TYR A 365 5.31 2.54 15.63
N ARG A 366 6.18 3.35 15.03
CA ARG A 366 5.78 4.63 14.43
C ARG A 366 5.13 4.49 13.05
N ASP A 367 5.43 3.42 12.29
CA ASP A 367 4.93 3.22 10.94
C ASP A 367 3.51 2.63 10.91
N ILE A 368 3.21 1.68 11.79
CA ILE A 368 1.95 0.93 11.79
C ILE A 368 0.68 1.78 12.01
N PRO A 369 0.65 2.85 12.83
CA PRO A 369 -0.59 3.58 13.11
C PRO A 369 -1.32 4.10 11.88
N VAL A 370 -0.61 4.47 10.81
CA VAL A 370 -1.22 5.03 9.60
C VAL A 370 -2.09 4.00 8.85
N ALA A 371 -1.82 2.70 9.03
CA ALA A 371 -2.59 1.64 8.37
C ALA A 371 -4.08 1.63 8.78
N SER A 372 -4.42 2.19 9.94
CA SER A 372 -5.82 2.38 10.35
C SER A 372 -6.50 3.61 9.72
N ILE A 373 -5.74 4.47 9.01
CA ILE A 373 -6.18 5.77 8.48
C ILE A 373 -6.33 5.73 6.96
N TYR A 374 -5.28 5.36 6.21
CA TYR A 374 -5.30 5.35 4.74
C TYR A 374 -6.16 4.22 4.17
N ALA A 375 -6.41 4.22 2.86
CA ALA A 375 -7.32 3.31 2.16
C ALA A 375 -8.76 3.27 2.74
N GLY A 376 -9.18 4.40 3.36
CA GLY A 376 -10.39 4.51 4.16
C GLY A 376 -10.15 4.14 5.63
N THR A 377 -10.58 5.02 6.54
CA THR A 377 -10.39 4.80 7.98
C THR A 377 -11.08 3.52 8.47
N ASN A 378 -10.63 2.99 9.62
CA ASN A 378 -11.29 1.82 10.21
C ASN A 378 -12.76 2.06 10.52
N ASP A 379 -13.18 3.31 10.77
CA ASP A 379 -14.59 3.66 10.97
C ASP A 379 -15.39 3.56 9.66
N ILE A 380 -14.79 3.96 8.53
CA ILE A 380 -15.38 3.72 7.19
C ILE A 380 -15.52 2.23 6.91
N MET A 381 -14.53 1.40 7.30
CA MET A 381 -14.66 -0.07 7.16
C MET A 381 -15.84 -0.60 7.96
N LYS A 382 -16.03 -0.16 9.20
CA LYS A 382 -17.17 -0.54 10.04
C LYS A 382 -18.51 -0.11 9.42
N THR A 383 -18.56 1.10 8.83
CA THR A 383 -19.75 1.58 8.11
C THR A 383 -20.10 0.69 6.92
N ILE A 384 -19.11 0.27 6.11
CA ILE A 384 -19.32 -0.64 4.99
C ILE A 384 -19.83 -1.99 5.46
N ILE A 385 -19.22 -2.55 6.52
CA ILE A 385 -19.65 -3.83 7.10
C ILE A 385 -21.09 -3.73 7.59
N ALA A 386 -21.42 -2.71 8.38
CA ALA A 386 -22.77 -2.51 8.93
C ALA A 386 -23.82 -2.42 7.80
N LYS A 387 -23.55 -1.60 6.77
CA LYS A 387 -24.42 -1.47 5.60
C LYS A 387 -24.65 -2.81 4.88
N ASN A 388 -23.61 -3.62 4.72
CA ASN A 388 -23.71 -4.91 4.04
C ASN A 388 -24.39 -5.98 4.90
N LEU A 389 -24.52 -5.75 6.22
CA LEU A 389 -25.32 -6.54 7.14
C LEU A 389 -26.78 -6.06 7.22
N GLY A 390 -27.16 -5.00 6.50
CA GLY A 390 -28.52 -4.46 6.48
C GLY A 390 -28.85 -3.49 7.62
N LEU A 391 -27.82 -2.91 8.27
CA LEU A 391 -27.95 -1.96 9.37
C LEU A 391 -27.87 -0.50 8.88
#